data_b414a1adab09e219572a1530ec9484ff
#
_entry.id   b414a1adab09e219572a1530ec9484ff
#
_cell.length_a   1.000
_cell.length_b   1.000
_cell.length_c   1.000
_cell.angle_alpha   90.00
_cell.angle_beta   90.00
_cell.angle_gamma   90.00
#
_symmetry.space_group_name_H-M   'P 1'
#
loop_
_entity.id
_entity.type
_entity.pdbx_description
1 polymer ?
#
loop_
_entity_poly.entity_id
_entity_poly.type
_entity_poly.pdbx_seq_one_letter_code
_entity_poly.pdbx_strand_id
1 'polypeptide(L)'
;MKSSLGRGLDALINPNRFNENEEQKNPDYSNIKFDDGKQVDVLAKIAVDFISPNPFQPRMNFDPATLEELKKSIIANGLIQPITVRRIAGNQYQLVSGERRLRAYTDIGYKEIPAYIIKVDSDEIMLALALIENIQRETLNPIEVSRAYKRLMDECHLTQEQIADKVG
;
A
#
# COMPACT_ATOMS: atom_id res chain seq x y z
N MET A 1 2.56 13.28 -24.10
CA MET A 1 1.72 12.28 -23.45
C MET A 1 2.21 12.14 -22.01
N LYS A 2 1.47 12.65 -21.01
CA LYS A 2 1.84 12.45 -19.60
C LYS A 2 1.56 10.99 -19.25
N SER A 3 2.59 10.26 -18.84
CA SER A 3 2.51 8.83 -18.57
C SER A 3 1.51 8.58 -17.42
N SER A 4 0.70 7.52 -17.55
CA SER A 4 -0.25 7.05 -16.56
C SER A 4 0.39 6.68 -15.21
N LEU A 5 1.71 6.55 -15.17
CA LEU A 5 2.51 6.26 -13.97
C LEU A 5 2.40 7.34 -12.88
N GLY A 6 2.13 8.61 -13.25
CA GLY A 6 2.14 9.73 -12.31
C GLY A 6 1.01 9.70 -11.28
N ARG A 7 -0.20 9.26 -11.65
CA ARG A 7 -1.38 9.39 -10.78
C ARG A 7 -1.46 8.34 -9.67
N GLY A 8 -1.10 7.10 -9.96
CA GLY A 8 -1.13 6.04 -8.94
C GLY A 8 -0.01 6.18 -7.91
N LEU A 9 1.15 6.68 -8.34
CA LEU A 9 2.28 6.95 -7.47
C LEU A 9 2.08 8.21 -6.60
N ASP A 10 1.46 9.27 -7.14
CA ASP A 10 1.13 10.48 -6.36
C ASP A 10 0.19 10.16 -5.17
N ALA A 11 -0.71 9.20 -5.32
CA ALA A 11 -1.59 8.78 -4.23
C ALA A 11 -0.85 8.04 -3.09
N LEU A 12 0.28 7.40 -3.39
CA LEU A 12 1.08 6.68 -2.39
C LEU A 12 2.16 7.55 -1.73
N ILE A 13 2.69 8.53 -2.45
CA ILE A 13 3.77 9.40 -1.98
C ILE A 13 3.22 10.56 -1.15
N ASN A 14 1.97 10.96 -1.35
CA ASN A 14 1.37 12.06 -0.61
C ASN A 14 -0.03 11.68 -0.08
N PRO A 15 -0.12 10.80 0.95
CA PRO A 15 -1.39 10.45 1.56
C PRO A 15 -2.10 11.64 2.22
N ASN A 16 -1.39 12.75 2.49
CA ASN A 16 -1.93 13.94 3.14
C ASN A 16 -2.59 14.94 2.17
N ARG A 17 -2.63 14.68 0.87
CA ARG A 17 -3.27 15.59 -0.09
C ARG A 17 -4.79 15.68 0.08
N PHE A 18 -5.34 14.86 0.97
CA PHE A 18 -6.79 14.77 1.19
C PHE A 18 -7.32 15.51 2.40
N ASN A 19 -6.50 16.20 3.23
CA ASN A 19 -7.04 17.15 4.23
C ASN A 19 -5.92 17.83 5.03
N GLU A 20 -5.52 19.02 4.66
CA GLU A 20 -4.63 19.88 5.47
C GLU A 20 -5.33 20.62 6.62
N ASN A 21 -6.62 20.38 6.88
CA ASN A 21 -7.40 21.21 7.83
C ASN A 21 -8.37 20.45 8.75
N GLU A 22 -8.12 19.19 9.11
CA GLU A 22 -8.91 18.57 10.18
C GLU A 22 -8.02 17.99 11.28
N GLU A 23 -8.30 18.41 12.52
CA GLU A 23 -7.73 17.89 13.75
C GLU A 23 -7.66 16.36 13.73
N GLN A 24 -6.58 15.78 14.26
CA GLN A 24 -6.27 14.33 14.35
C GLN A 24 -7.39 13.54 15.06
N LYS A 25 -8.57 13.45 14.46
CA LYS A 25 -9.56 12.42 14.82
C LYS A 25 -9.19 11.15 14.04
N ASN A 26 -9.10 10.03 14.77
CA ASN A 26 -8.99 8.73 14.14
C ASN A 26 -10.05 8.62 13.04
N PRO A 27 -9.66 8.31 11.79
CA PRO A 27 -10.62 8.26 10.70
C PRO A 27 -11.65 7.16 10.98
N ASP A 28 -12.92 7.55 11.01
CA ASP A 28 -14.03 6.62 11.17
C ASP A 28 -14.38 5.98 9.82
N TYR A 29 -13.98 4.74 9.64
CA TYR A 29 -14.27 3.95 8.44
C TYR A 29 -15.59 3.18 8.53
N SER A 30 -16.42 3.39 9.55
CA SER A 30 -17.68 2.65 9.75
C SER A 30 -18.68 2.87 8.60
N ASN A 31 -18.69 4.07 8.02
CA ASN A 31 -19.61 4.48 6.97
C ASN A 31 -19.09 4.23 5.54
N ILE A 32 -17.93 3.62 5.38
CA ILE A 32 -17.40 3.33 4.05
C ILE A 32 -18.20 2.19 3.41
N LYS A 33 -18.58 2.38 2.15
CA LYS A 33 -19.32 1.38 1.37
C LYS A 33 -18.40 0.25 0.93
N PHE A 34 -19.00 -0.92 0.71
CA PHE A 34 -18.32 -2.00 0.01
C PHE A 34 -17.97 -1.60 -1.42
N ASP A 35 -16.86 -2.13 -1.90
CA ASP A 35 -16.49 -1.95 -3.30
C ASP A 35 -17.52 -2.61 -4.22
N ASP A 36 -17.99 -1.85 -5.21
CA ASP A 36 -18.95 -2.30 -6.23
C ASP A 36 -18.30 -2.91 -7.47
N GLY A 37 -16.98 -3.04 -7.47
CA GLY A 37 -16.21 -3.62 -8.57
C GLY A 37 -15.98 -2.69 -9.77
N LYS A 38 -16.43 -1.43 -9.73
CA LYS A 38 -16.41 -0.53 -10.90
C LYS A 38 -15.44 0.62 -10.78
N GLN A 39 -15.24 1.13 -9.57
CA GLN A 39 -14.45 2.35 -9.34
C GLN A 39 -13.00 2.02 -8.96
N VAL A 40 -12.09 2.89 -9.31
CA VAL A 40 -10.69 2.93 -8.87
C VAL A 40 -10.41 4.30 -8.29
N ASP A 41 -9.30 4.43 -7.55
CA ASP A 41 -8.94 5.62 -6.78
C ASP A 41 -9.99 5.98 -5.71
N VAL A 42 -10.58 4.94 -5.11
CA VAL A 42 -11.61 5.05 -4.07
C VAL A 42 -11.22 4.31 -2.81
N LEU A 43 -11.76 4.77 -1.70
CA LEU A 43 -11.70 4.10 -0.42
C LEU A 43 -12.96 3.24 -0.23
N ALA A 44 -12.78 1.94 -0.05
CA ALA A 44 -13.88 1.00 0.12
C ALA A 44 -13.55 -0.08 1.15
N LYS A 45 -14.56 -0.78 1.67
CA LYS A 45 -14.38 -2.01 2.43
C LYS A 45 -14.25 -3.20 1.50
N ILE A 46 -13.29 -4.05 1.77
CA ILE A 46 -13.00 -5.26 0.99
C ILE A 46 -12.95 -6.45 1.93
N ALA A 47 -13.50 -7.58 1.50
CA ALA A 47 -13.35 -8.83 2.24
C ALA A 47 -11.87 -9.28 2.21
N VAL A 48 -11.34 -9.63 3.39
CA VAL A 48 -9.93 -10.02 3.57
C VAL A 48 -9.59 -11.22 2.69
N ASP A 49 -10.51 -12.16 2.54
CA ASP A 49 -10.31 -13.39 1.77
C ASP A 49 -10.12 -13.15 0.25
N PHE A 50 -10.47 -11.97 -0.25
CA PHE A 50 -10.30 -11.60 -1.65
C PHE A 50 -8.99 -10.86 -1.94
N ILE A 51 -8.14 -10.69 -0.92
CA ILE A 51 -6.89 -9.96 -1.06
C ILE A 51 -5.72 -10.94 -1.10
N SER A 52 -5.06 -11.03 -2.23
CA SER A 52 -3.80 -11.77 -2.37
C SER A 52 -2.60 -10.92 -1.93
N PRO A 53 -1.56 -11.53 -1.33
CA PRO A 53 -0.36 -10.82 -0.94
C PRO A 53 0.39 -10.25 -2.16
N ASN A 54 1.26 -9.28 -1.91
CA ASN A 54 2.14 -8.72 -2.95
C ASN A 54 3.30 -9.70 -3.23
N PRO A 55 3.43 -10.25 -4.44
CA PRO A 55 4.53 -11.17 -4.77
C PRO A 55 5.90 -10.50 -4.78
N PHE A 56 5.95 -9.18 -4.85
CA PHE A 56 7.19 -8.39 -4.90
C PHE A 56 7.62 -7.87 -3.53
N GLN A 57 6.90 -8.19 -2.45
CA GLN A 57 7.25 -7.76 -1.09
C GLN A 57 8.49 -8.50 -0.59
N PRO A 58 9.61 -7.79 -0.33
CA PRO A 58 10.86 -8.43 0.10
C PRO A 58 10.83 -8.88 1.57
N ARG A 59 9.87 -8.38 2.38
CA ARG A 59 9.85 -8.62 3.82
C ARG A 59 9.00 -9.83 4.17
N MET A 60 9.65 -10.97 4.40
CA MET A 60 8.99 -12.22 4.86
C MET A 60 9.00 -12.38 6.39
N ASN A 61 9.91 -11.72 7.09
CA ASN A 61 10.05 -11.83 8.54
C ASN A 61 9.47 -10.59 9.24
N PHE A 62 8.38 -10.81 9.98
CA PHE A 62 7.81 -9.81 10.88
C PHE A 62 8.16 -10.22 12.31
N ASP A 63 8.65 -9.26 13.08
CA ASP A 63 8.83 -9.46 14.53
C ASP A 63 7.44 -9.68 15.16
N PRO A 64 7.24 -10.85 15.83
CA PRO A 64 5.96 -11.18 16.44
C PRO A 64 5.50 -10.16 17.48
N ALA A 65 6.43 -9.58 18.26
CA ALA A 65 6.10 -8.61 19.28
C ALA A 65 5.48 -7.33 18.67
N THR A 66 6.08 -6.81 17.63
CA THR A 66 5.56 -5.62 16.94
C THR A 66 4.25 -5.88 16.21
N LEU A 67 3.95 -7.11 15.79
CA LEU A 67 2.66 -7.48 15.21
C LEU A 67 1.57 -7.53 16.29
N GLU A 68 1.89 -8.07 17.47
CA GLU A 68 0.97 -8.10 18.62
C GLU A 68 0.62 -6.68 19.10
N GLU A 69 1.58 -5.77 19.16
CA GLU A 69 1.32 -4.37 19.48
C GLU A 69 0.37 -3.72 18.46
N LEU A 70 0.60 -3.99 17.18
CA LEU A 70 -0.27 -3.49 16.10
C LEU A 70 -1.69 -4.05 16.23
N LYS A 71 -1.85 -5.34 16.53
CA LYS A 71 -3.17 -5.95 16.78
C LYS A 71 -3.91 -5.27 17.94
N LYS A 72 -3.21 -5.06 19.06
CA LYS A 72 -3.79 -4.34 20.22
C LYS A 72 -4.23 -2.93 19.84
N SER A 73 -3.40 -2.21 19.08
CA SER A 73 -3.74 -0.87 18.61
C SER A 73 -4.97 -0.87 17.69
N ILE A 74 -5.05 -1.84 16.77
CA ILE A 74 -6.20 -1.97 15.85
C ILE A 74 -7.49 -2.30 16.62
N ILE A 75 -7.42 -3.16 17.63
CA ILE A 75 -8.59 -3.50 18.46
C ILE A 75 -9.06 -2.27 19.25
N ALA A 76 -8.14 -1.48 19.80
CA ALA A 76 -8.47 -0.34 20.65
C ALA A 76 -8.94 0.90 19.84
N ASN A 77 -8.31 1.17 18.70
CA ASN A 77 -8.46 2.44 17.98
C ASN A 77 -9.00 2.27 16.56
N GLY A 78 -9.21 1.04 16.11
CA GLY A 78 -9.48 0.77 14.69
C GLY A 78 -8.24 0.89 13.81
N LEU A 79 -8.44 0.80 12.49
CA LEU A 79 -7.38 0.99 11.51
C LEU A 79 -7.22 2.50 11.23
N ILE A 80 -6.07 3.07 11.56
CA ILE A 80 -5.81 4.50 11.32
C ILE A 80 -5.54 4.77 9.82
N GLN A 81 -4.77 3.89 9.20
CA GLN A 81 -4.44 4.00 7.77
C GLN A 81 -4.95 2.78 7.00
N PRO A 82 -5.77 2.95 5.96
CA PRO A 82 -6.20 1.86 5.09
C PRO A 82 -5.01 1.14 4.45
N ILE A 83 -5.21 -0.10 4.04
CA ILE A 83 -4.27 -0.77 3.14
C ILE A 83 -4.47 -0.22 1.72
N THR A 84 -3.47 -0.45 0.86
CA THR A 84 -3.59 -0.10 -0.56
C THR A 84 -3.60 -1.39 -1.38
N VAL A 85 -4.56 -1.49 -2.27
CA VAL A 85 -4.74 -2.65 -3.16
C VAL A 85 -4.93 -2.22 -4.60
N ARG A 86 -4.57 -3.12 -5.55
CA ARG A 86 -5.04 -3.02 -6.94
C ARG A 86 -6.12 -4.07 -7.20
N ARG A 87 -7.07 -3.76 -8.06
CA ARG A 87 -8.03 -4.75 -8.55
C ARG A 87 -7.38 -5.57 -9.67
N ILE A 88 -7.51 -6.92 -9.59
CA ILE A 88 -7.01 -7.83 -10.62
C ILE A 88 -8.14 -8.18 -11.59
N ALA A 89 -9.22 -8.79 -11.07
CA ALA A 89 -10.39 -9.18 -11.84
C ALA A 89 -11.61 -9.31 -10.93
N GLY A 90 -12.74 -8.76 -11.32
CA GLY A 90 -13.97 -8.83 -10.53
C GLY A 90 -13.75 -8.28 -9.11
N ASN A 91 -14.01 -9.11 -8.10
CA ASN A 91 -13.80 -8.78 -6.69
C ASN A 91 -12.47 -9.32 -6.13
N GLN A 92 -11.50 -9.62 -6.97
CA GLN A 92 -10.18 -10.06 -6.54
C GLN A 92 -9.20 -8.90 -6.54
N TYR A 93 -8.44 -8.80 -5.46
CA TYR A 93 -7.49 -7.72 -5.21
C TYR A 93 -6.11 -8.27 -4.93
N GLN A 94 -5.11 -7.47 -5.22
CA GLN A 94 -3.74 -7.73 -4.84
C GLN A 94 -3.22 -6.59 -3.97
N LEU A 95 -2.59 -6.94 -2.86
CA LEU A 95 -2.02 -5.97 -1.95
C LEU A 95 -0.88 -5.20 -2.64
N VAL A 96 -0.93 -3.89 -2.55
CA VAL A 96 0.15 -2.99 -2.98
C VAL A 96 1.00 -2.62 -1.78
N SER A 97 0.36 -2.12 -0.71
CA SER A 97 1.04 -1.82 0.55
C SER A 97 0.15 -2.08 1.76
N GLY A 98 0.78 -2.34 2.92
CA GLY A 98 0.07 -2.58 4.18
C GLY A 98 0.03 -4.04 4.64
N GLU A 99 1.01 -4.87 4.27
CA GLU A 99 1.11 -6.30 4.63
C GLU A 99 0.91 -6.55 6.13
N ARG A 100 1.58 -5.78 7.01
CA ARG A 100 1.43 -5.93 8.47
C ARG A 100 0.00 -5.66 8.94
N ARG A 101 -0.67 -4.68 8.33
CA ARG A 101 -2.06 -4.33 8.65
C ARG A 101 -3.03 -5.41 8.19
N LEU A 102 -2.85 -5.92 6.98
CA LEU A 102 -3.64 -7.04 6.45
C LEU A 102 -3.48 -8.27 7.34
N ARG A 103 -2.24 -8.63 7.69
CA ARG A 103 -1.95 -9.77 8.56
C ARG A 103 -2.56 -9.61 9.96
N ALA A 104 -2.42 -8.43 10.56
CA ALA A 104 -3.03 -8.15 11.87
C ALA A 104 -4.57 -8.30 11.82
N TYR A 105 -5.23 -7.81 10.76
CA TYR A 105 -6.67 -7.98 10.56
C TYR A 105 -7.08 -9.43 10.43
N THR A 106 -6.34 -10.20 9.66
CA THR A 106 -6.55 -11.66 9.48
C THR A 106 -6.39 -12.39 10.81
N ASP A 107 -5.31 -12.10 11.55
CA ASP A 107 -5.02 -12.75 12.85
C ASP A 107 -6.07 -12.41 13.92
N ILE A 108 -6.62 -11.19 13.91
CA ILE A 108 -7.71 -10.78 14.81
C ILE A 108 -9.02 -11.47 14.44
N GLY A 109 -9.18 -11.92 13.19
CA GLY A 109 -10.38 -12.56 12.69
C GLY A 109 -11.40 -11.60 12.06
N TYR A 110 -11.00 -10.37 11.75
CA TYR A 110 -11.84 -9.43 11.03
C TYR A 110 -12.04 -9.89 9.58
N LYS A 111 -13.29 -9.80 9.10
CA LYS A 111 -13.66 -10.28 7.77
C LYS A 111 -13.50 -9.23 6.67
N GLU A 112 -13.43 -7.98 7.06
CA GLU A 112 -13.44 -6.84 6.15
C GLU A 112 -12.41 -5.82 6.57
N ILE A 113 -11.73 -5.22 5.60
CA ILE A 113 -10.68 -4.23 5.84
C ILE A 113 -10.90 -2.99 4.97
N PRO A 114 -10.77 -1.76 5.54
CA PRO A 114 -10.71 -0.55 4.73
C PRO A 114 -9.49 -0.55 3.83
N ALA A 115 -9.72 -0.33 2.54
CA ALA A 115 -8.69 -0.37 1.52
C ALA A 115 -8.83 0.76 0.50
N TYR A 116 -7.72 1.34 0.11
CA TYR A 116 -7.62 2.21 -1.04
C TYR A 116 -7.43 1.36 -2.30
N ILE A 117 -8.37 1.44 -3.23
CA ILE A 117 -8.32 0.71 -4.50
C ILE A 117 -7.70 1.63 -5.53
N ILE A 118 -6.48 1.33 -5.96
CA ILE A 118 -5.78 2.13 -6.96
C ILE A 118 -5.75 1.43 -8.32
N LYS A 119 -5.64 2.25 -9.36
CA LYS A 119 -5.42 1.74 -10.71
C LYS A 119 -3.94 1.47 -10.92
N VAL A 120 -3.59 0.21 -11.08
CA VAL A 120 -2.23 -0.22 -11.41
C VAL A 120 -2.30 -1.14 -12.61
N ASP A 121 -1.85 -0.64 -13.75
CA ASP A 121 -2.07 -1.27 -15.05
C ASP A 121 -1.04 -2.37 -15.38
N SER A 122 0.07 -2.47 -14.61
CA SER A 122 1.10 -3.47 -14.88
C SER A 122 1.85 -3.94 -13.63
N ASP A 123 2.52 -5.08 -13.76
CA ASP A 123 3.35 -5.64 -12.68
C ASP A 123 4.64 -4.84 -12.46
N GLU A 124 5.15 -4.17 -13.49
CA GLU A 124 6.29 -3.26 -13.36
C GLU A 124 5.96 -2.08 -12.44
N ILE A 125 4.74 -1.55 -12.54
CA ILE A 125 4.27 -0.49 -11.64
C ILE A 125 4.15 -1.02 -10.22
N MET A 126 3.62 -2.23 -10.03
CA MET A 126 3.54 -2.88 -8.72
C MET A 126 4.91 -3.06 -8.08
N LEU A 127 5.87 -3.53 -8.86
CA LEU A 127 7.24 -3.70 -8.43
C LEU A 127 7.87 -2.35 -8.05
N ALA A 128 7.70 -1.33 -8.90
CA ALA A 128 8.20 0.02 -8.61
C ALA A 128 7.65 0.57 -7.29
N LEU A 129 6.35 0.44 -7.05
CA LEU A 129 5.71 0.86 -5.81
C LEU A 129 6.29 0.14 -4.58
N ALA A 130 6.47 -1.17 -4.66
CA ALA A 130 7.03 -1.97 -3.58
C ALA A 130 8.51 -1.59 -3.29
N LEU A 131 9.30 -1.33 -4.33
CA LEU A 131 10.70 -0.93 -4.18
C LEU A 131 10.82 0.49 -3.60
N ILE A 132 10.01 1.43 -4.06
CA ILE A 132 10.01 2.81 -3.54
C ILE A 132 9.58 2.84 -2.07
N GLU A 133 8.48 2.14 -1.72
CA GLU A 133 8.04 2.02 -0.31
C GLU A 133 9.15 1.45 0.56
N ASN A 134 9.89 0.46 0.06
CA ASN A 134 10.98 -0.13 0.80
C ASN A 134 12.18 0.84 0.95
N ILE A 135 12.54 1.61 -0.09
CA ILE A 135 13.64 2.59 -0.05
C ILE A 135 13.36 3.69 0.99
N GLN A 136 12.12 4.11 1.15
CA GLN A 136 11.71 5.16 2.10
C GLN A 136 11.73 4.73 3.57
N ARG A 137 12.20 3.51 3.88
CA ARG A 137 12.36 3.04 5.26
C ARG A 137 13.65 3.56 5.90
N GLU A 138 13.56 3.96 7.15
CA GLU A 138 14.66 4.55 7.92
C GLU A 138 15.86 3.59 8.18
N THR A 139 15.70 2.26 7.97
CA THR A 139 16.68 1.25 8.41
C THR A 139 17.28 0.44 7.27
N LEU A 140 17.40 0.99 6.06
CA LEU A 140 18.00 0.28 4.95
C LEU A 140 19.52 0.39 4.93
N ASN A 141 20.16 -0.74 4.62
CA ASN A 141 21.57 -0.80 4.30
C ASN A 141 21.84 -0.15 2.92
N PRO A 142 22.92 0.64 2.74
CA PRO A 142 23.27 1.24 1.45
C PRO A 142 23.32 0.27 0.27
N ILE A 143 23.71 -0.99 0.50
CA ILE A 143 23.72 -2.03 -0.53
C ILE A 143 22.30 -2.42 -0.94
N GLU A 144 21.36 -2.48 -0.01
CA GLU A 144 19.94 -2.77 -0.30
C GLU A 144 19.32 -1.64 -1.10
N VAL A 145 19.62 -0.38 -0.74
CA VAL A 145 19.19 0.81 -1.48
C VAL A 145 19.74 0.77 -2.91
N SER A 146 21.03 0.51 -3.07
CA SER A 146 21.67 0.41 -4.40
C SER A 146 21.04 -0.68 -5.27
N ARG A 147 20.74 -1.85 -4.69
CA ARG A 147 20.05 -2.94 -5.38
C ARG A 147 18.64 -2.55 -5.79
N ALA A 148 17.91 -1.86 -4.91
CA ALA A 148 16.57 -1.40 -5.20
C ALA A 148 16.56 -0.38 -6.36
N TYR A 149 17.49 0.58 -6.37
CA TYR A 149 17.65 1.51 -7.49
C TYR A 149 17.98 0.79 -8.80
N LYS A 150 18.89 -0.18 -8.76
CA LYS A 150 19.21 -0.97 -9.94
C LYS A 150 17.98 -1.69 -10.49
N ARG A 151 17.19 -2.32 -9.64
CA ARG A 151 15.96 -2.99 -10.03
C ARG A 151 14.91 -2.03 -10.60
N LEU A 152 14.78 -0.82 -10.03
CA LEU A 152 13.90 0.21 -10.60
C LEU A 152 14.29 0.60 -12.01
N MET A 153 15.60 0.67 -12.31
CA MET A 153 16.09 0.97 -13.66
C MET A 153 15.93 -0.21 -14.61
N ASP A 154 16.35 -1.41 -14.20
CA ASP A 154 16.43 -2.59 -15.08
C ASP A 154 15.05 -3.23 -15.32
N GLU A 155 14.23 -3.36 -14.27
CA GLU A 155 12.95 -4.09 -14.32
C GLU A 155 11.74 -3.16 -14.51
N CYS A 156 11.81 -1.92 -14.01
CA CYS A 156 10.72 -0.95 -14.12
C CYS A 156 10.98 0.12 -15.20
N HIS A 157 12.12 0.07 -15.86
CA HIS A 157 12.53 1.00 -16.95
C HIS A 157 12.47 2.48 -16.55
N LEU A 158 12.74 2.79 -15.28
CA LEU A 158 12.78 4.16 -14.78
C LEU A 158 14.18 4.78 -14.99
N THR A 159 14.22 6.05 -15.36
CA THR A 159 15.48 6.82 -15.40
C THR A 159 15.89 7.23 -13.99
N GLN A 160 17.18 7.59 -13.82
CA GLN A 160 17.68 8.09 -12.52
C GLN A 160 16.93 9.35 -12.06
N GLU A 161 16.61 10.25 -12.99
CA GLU A 161 15.82 11.45 -12.72
C GLU A 161 14.42 11.11 -12.20
N GLN A 162 13.74 10.16 -12.88
CA GLN A 162 12.43 9.69 -12.45
C GLN A 162 12.45 9.01 -11.08
N ILE A 163 13.53 8.30 -10.76
CA ILE A 163 13.71 7.68 -9.45
C ILE A 163 13.94 8.76 -8.39
N ALA A 164 14.80 9.74 -8.66
CA ALA A 164 15.07 10.84 -7.75
C ALA A 164 13.78 11.61 -7.41
N ASP A 165 12.98 11.95 -8.42
CA ASP A 165 11.69 12.65 -8.23
C ASP A 165 10.69 11.86 -7.36
N LYS A 166 10.83 10.54 -7.31
CA LYS A 166 9.89 9.65 -6.60
C LYS A 166 10.34 9.26 -5.19
N VAL A 167 11.64 9.27 -4.97
CA VAL A 167 12.22 8.86 -3.69
C VAL A 167 12.48 10.07 -2.79
N GLY A 168 12.69 11.25 -3.34
CA GLY A 168 12.97 12.52 -2.63
C GLY A 168 14.45 12.80 -2.54
#